data_6825af00b98bd87afa95bad1917abfcd
#
_entry.id   6825af00b98bd87afa95bad1917abfcd
#
_cell.length_a   1.000
_cell.length_b   1.000
_cell.length_c   1.000
_cell.angle_alpha   90.00
_cell.angle_beta   90.00
_cell.angle_gamma   90.00
#
_symmetry.space_group_name_H-M   'P 1'
#
loop_
_entity.id
_entity.type
_entity.pdbx_description
1 polymer ?
#
loop_
_entity_poly.entity_id
_entity_poly.type
_entity_poly.pdbx_seq_one_letter_code
_entity_poly.pdbx_strand_id
1 'polypeptide(L)'
;MHIELHFSARLTQQHGYVHAGAITSIVDGACGYAALTKAPVECEVVTAEFKINLLRPAIGDRFLAIGRVQNAGRILTVCTGEVRAFAGTASAFKVVALMQATIANVRP
;
A
#
# COMPACT_ATOMS: atom_id res chain seq x y z
N MET A 1 -2.83 -9.09 0.87
CA MET A 1 -3.20 -8.21 2.01
C MET A 1 -3.88 -6.97 1.50
N HIS A 2 -5.03 -6.66 2.07
CA HIS A 2 -5.85 -5.51 1.67
C HIS A 2 -5.97 -4.53 2.84
N ILE A 3 -5.80 -3.25 2.54
CA ILE A 3 -6.05 -2.16 3.49
C ILE A 3 -6.98 -1.17 2.82
N GLU A 4 -8.08 -0.85 3.50
CA GLU A 4 -9.07 0.09 3.00
C GLU A 4 -8.94 1.43 3.71
N LEU A 5 -9.09 2.52 2.95
CA LEU A 5 -9.10 3.88 3.45
C LEU A 5 -10.35 4.59 2.91
N HIS A 6 -11.16 5.14 3.80
CA HIS A 6 -12.31 5.94 3.42
C HIS A 6 -11.92 7.41 3.28
N PHE A 7 -12.56 8.09 2.35
CA PHE A 7 -12.32 9.52 2.14
C PHE A 7 -12.58 10.29 3.44
N SER A 8 -11.66 11.22 3.72
CA SER A 8 -11.80 12.16 4.83
C SER A 8 -11.19 13.49 4.39
N ALA A 9 -11.87 14.59 4.72
CA ALA A 9 -11.35 15.92 4.43
C ALA A 9 -9.99 16.18 5.09
N ARG A 10 -9.68 15.50 6.18
CA ARG A 10 -8.38 15.61 6.86
C ARG A 10 -7.22 15.05 6.04
N LEU A 11 -7.52 14.15 5.09
CA LEU A 11 -6.52 13.49 4.26
C LEU A 11 -6.37 14.16 2.91
N THR A 12 -7.12 15.24 2.66
CA THR A 12 -7.09 15.92 1.36
C THR A 12 -6.03 17.00 1.35
N GLN A 13 -5.51 17.25 0.16
CA GLN A 13 -4.73 18.44 -0.17
C GLN A 13 -5.61 19.37 -1.00
N GLN A 14 -5.03 20.42 -1.57
CA GLN A 14 -5.77 21.34 -2.42
C GLN A 14 -6.51 20.58 -3.53
N HIS A 15 -7.66 21.10 -3.94
CA HIS A 15 -8.52 20.53 -4.99
C HIS A 15 -9.22 19.21 -4.62
N GLY A 16 -9.28 18.87 -3.33
CA GLY A 16 -10.04 17.71 -2.87
C GLY A 16 -9.41 16.35 -3.14
N TYR A 17 -8.12 16.30 -3.53
CA TYR A 17 -7.41 15.05 -3.72
C TYR A 17 -6.93 14.51 -2.39
N VAL A 18 -7.00 13.19 -2.22
CA VAL A 18 -6.39 12.53 -1.06
C VAL A 18 -4.87 12.69 -1.15
N HIS A 19 -4.26 13.07 -0.04
CA HIS A 19 -2.84 13.36 0.01
C HIS A 19 -1.99 12.12 -0.36
N ALA A 20 -0.94 12.34 -1.15
CA ALA A 20 -0.04 11.27 -1.57
C ALA A 20 0.55 10.49 -0.40
N GLY A 21 0.79 11.17 0.74
CA GLY A 21 1.27 10.52 1.95
C GLY A 21 0.31 9.49 2.51
N ALA A 22 -1.00 9.75 2.47
CA ALA A 22 -2.00 8.79 2.90
C ALA A 22 -2.03 7.57 1.98
N ILE A 23 -1.99 7.78 0.66
CA ILE A 23 -1.96 6.69 -0.33
C ILE A 23 -0.70 5.84 -0.16
N THR A 24 0.45 6.48 0.01
CA THR A 24 1.72 5.78 0.23
C THR A 24 1.68 4.95 1.51
N SER A 25 1.13 5.49 2.59
CA SER A 25 1.05 4.80 3.87
C SER A 25 0.23 3.52 3.80
N ILE A 26 -0.93 3.54 3.14
CA ILE A 26 -1.77 2.34 3.09
C ILE A 26 -1.16 1.25 2.19
N VAL A 27 -0.52 1.60 1.08
CA VAL A 27 0.07 0.59 0.21
C VAL A 27 1.39 0.05 0.77
N ASP A 28 2.17 0.88 1.45
CA ASP A 28 3.34 0.40 2.19
C ASP A 28 2.91 -0.56 3.30
N GLY A 29 1.86 -0.20 4.04
CA GLY A 29 1.29 -1.07 5.07
C GLY A 29 0.81 -2.40 4.51
N ALA A 30 0.12 -2.39 3.38
CA ALA A 30 -0.36 -3.63 2.74
C ALA A 30 0.80 -4.53 2.31
N CYS A 31 1.88 -3.95 1.75
CA CYS A 31 3.09 -4.70 1.40
C CYS A 31 3.77 -5.26 2.65
N GLY A 32 3.89 -4.46 3.71
CA GLY A 32 4.49 -4.90 4.97
C GLY A 32 3.75 -6.07 5.61
N TYR A 33 2.43 -5.99 5.69
CA TYR A 33 1.63 -7.10 6.22
C TYR A 33 1.68 -8.33 5.31
N ALA A 34 1.71 -8.16 3.99
CA ALA A 34 1.88 -9.28 3.07
C ALA A 34 3.23 -9.97 3.32
N ALA A 35 4.31 -9.20 3.48
CA ALA A 35 5.63 -9.75 3.79
C ALA A 35 5.64 -10.46 5.13
N LEU A 36 4.97 -9.92 6.14
CA LEU A 36 4.90 -10.51 7.47
C LEU A 36 4.32 -11.92 7.45
N THR A 37 3.35 -12.20 6.56
CA THR A 37 2.77 -13.53 6.44
C THR A 37 3.78 -14.59 5.99
N LYS A 38 4.89 -14.18 5.39
CA LYS A 38 5.96 -15.07 4.89
C LYS A 38 7.23 -14.98 5.71
N ALA A 39 7.30 -14.06 6.68
CA ALA A 39 8.48 -13.89 7.50
C ALA A 39 8.65 -15.06 8.47
N PRO A 40 9.90 -15.39 8.84
CA PRO A 40 10.14 -16.37 9.91
C PRO A 40 9.42 -15.94 11.20
N VAL A 41 8.97 -16.91 11.98
CA VAL A 41 8.13 -16.68 13.17
C VAL A 41 8.72 -15.68 14.16
N GLU A 42 10.03 -15.64 14.27
CA GLU A 42 10.74 -14.78 15.22
C GLU A 42 11.06 -13.39 14.70
N CYS A 43 10.70 -13.12 13.44
CA CYS A 43 11.07 -11.88 12.80
C CYS A 43 9.91 -10.88 12.76
N GLU A 44 10.29 -9.63 12.85
CA GLU A 44 9.45 -8.50 12.48
C GLU A 44 9.83 -8.08 11.07
N VAL A 45 9.06 -7.20 10.47
CA VAL A 45 9.34 -6.68 9.14
C VAL A 45 9.48 -5.16 9.17
N VAL A 46 10.42 -4.68 8.36
CA VAL A 46 10.68 -3.24 8.22
C VAL A 46 10.85 -2.95 6.73
N THR A 47 10.18 -1.93 6.23
CA THR A 47 10.37 -1.52 4.85
C THR A 47 11.77 -0.94 4.69
N ALA A 48 12.59 -1.57 3.85
CA ALA A 48 13.95 -1.11 3.57
C ALA A 48 13.96 -0.03 2.50
N GLU A 49 13.12 -0.19 1.48
CA GLU A 49 12.97 0.79 0.41
C GLU A 49 11.65 0.55 -0.31
N PHE A 50 11.18 1.55 -1.00
CA PHE A 50 10.08 1.38 -1.94
C PHE A 50 10.19 2.40 -3.06
N LYS A 51 9.56 2.07 -4.17
CA LYS A 51 9.30 3.00 -5.25
C LYS A 51 7.80 3.06 -5.46
N ILE A 52 7.25 4.26 -5.50
CA ILE A 52 5.83 4.46 -5.78
C ILE A 52 5.66 5.32 -7.03
N ASN A 53 4.73 4.93 -7.88
CA ASN A 53 4.28 5.71 -9.00
C ASN A 53 2.86 6.17 -8.71
N LEU A 54 2.66 7.47 -8.61
CA LEU A 54 1.34 8.08 -8.45
C LEU A 54 0.81 8.34 -9.85
N LEU A 55 -0.08 7.47 -10.31
CA LEU A 55 -0.52 7.43 -11.71
C LEU A 55 -1.50 8.54 -12.06
N ARG A 56 -2.32 8.94 -11.09
CA ARG A 56 -3.35 9.95 -11.27
C ARG A 56 -3.78 10.49 -9.92
N PRO A 57 -4.47 11.65 -9.88
CA PRO A 57 -4.96 12.18 -8.62
C PRO A 57 -5.84 11.17 -7.90
N ALA A 58 -5.67 11.07 -6.58
CA ALA A 58 -6.42 10.13 -5.75
C ALA A 58 -7.79 10.75 -5.44
N ILE A 59 -8.76 10.49 -6.30
CA ILE A 59 -10.14 10.97 -6.19
C ILE A 59 -11.05 9.76 -6.04
N GLY A 60 -11.84 9.74 -4.98
CA GLY A 60 -12.79 8.67 -4.71
C GLY A 60 -13.31 8.75 -3.30
N ASP A 61 -14.28 7.91 -2.97
CA ASP A 61 -14.88 7.84 -1.64
C ASP A 61 -14.18 6.82 -0.76
N ARG A 62 -13.56 5.81 -1.37
CA ARG A 62 -12.76 4.83 -0.67
C ARG A 62 -11.62 4.34 -1.55
N PHE A 63 -10.58 3.91 -0.90
CA PHE A 63 -9.35 3.45 -1.54
C PHE A 63 -8.99 2.09 -0.98
N LEU A 64 -8.60 1.17 -1.84
CA LEU A 64 -8.17 -0.16 -1.45
C LEU A 64 -6.73 -0.36 -1.86
N ALA A 65 -5.86 -0.57 -0.88
CA ALA A 65 -4.47 -0.95 -1.12
C ALA A 65 -4.37 -2.48 -1.08
N ILE A 66 -3.73 -3.04 -2.08
CA ILE A 66 -3.53 -4.49 -2.20
C ILE A 66 -2.02 -4.72 -2.26
N GLY A 67 -1.49 -5.45 -1.28
CA GLY A 67 -0.09 -5.85 -1.24
C GLY A 67 0.05 -7.34 -1.53
N ARG A 68 1.03 -7.71 -2.35
CA ARG A 68 1.32 -9.09 -2.72
C ARG A 68 2.81 -9.37 -2.62
N VAL A 69 3.14 -10.52 -2.04
CA VAL A 69 4.52 -11.01 -2.04
C VAL A 69 4.85 -11.53 -3.43
N GLN A 70 5.93 -11.05 -4.01
CA GLN A 70 6.46 -11.53 -5.28
C GLN A 70 7.56 -12.54 -5.06
N ASN A 71 8.42 -12.31 -4.08
CA ASN A 71 9.50 -13.22 -3.73
C ASN A 71 9.84 -13.09 -2.26
N ALA A 72 9.67 -14.16 -1.51
CA ALA A 72 9.99 -14.20 -0.08
C ALA A 72 11.40 -14.78 0.10
N GLY A 73 12.34 -13.94 0.52
CA GLY A 73 13.68 -14.36 0.88
C GLY A 73 13.84 -14.49 2.38
N ARG A 74 14.99 -15.03 2.80
CA ARG A 74 15.30 -15.18 4.23
C ARG A 74 15.51 -13.82 4.91
N ILE A 75 16.14 -12.89 4.21
CA ILE A 75 16.48 -11.56 4.73
C ILE A 75 15.57 -10.50 4.13
N LEU A 76 15.32 -10.57 2.82
CA LEU A 76 14.55 -9.58 2.08
C LEU A 76 13.38 -10.25 1.36
N THR A 77 12.24 -9.59 1.40
CA THR A 77 11.04 -9.98 0.66
C THR A 77 10.65 -8.85 -0.27
N VAL A 78 10.43 -9.18 -1.54
CA VAL A 78 9.98 -8.21 -2.54
C VAL A 78 8.46 -8.31 -2.66
N CYS A 79 7.81 -7.17 -2.52
CA CYS A 79 6.36 -7.04 -2.64
C CYS A 79 6.00 -6.04 -3.72
N THR A 80 4.83 -6.23 -4.30
CA THR A 80 4.19 -5.21 -5.14
C THR A 80 2.87 -4.81 -4.52
N GLY A 81 2.46 -3.58 -4.78
CA GLY A 81 1.20 -3.06 -4.27
C GLY A 81 0.53 -2.17 -5.29
N GLU A 82 -0.78 -2.07 -5.16
CA GLU A 82 -1.57 -1.13 -5.94
C GLU A 82 -2.63 -0.49 -5.06
N VAL A 83 -3.04 0.71 -5.41
CA VAL A 83 -4.15 1.39 -4.75
C VAL A 83 -5.24 1.64 -5.78
N ARG A 84 -6.45 1.19 -5.46
CA ARG A 84 -7.64 1.35 -6.28
C ARG A 84 -8.56 2.38 -5.65
N ALA A 85 -9.03 3.32 -6.47
CA ALA A 85 -9.99 4.33 -6.04
C ALA A 85 -11.38 3.95 -6.54
N PHE A 86 -12.37 3.99 -5.64
CA PHE A 86 -13.76 3.65 -5.90
C PHE A 86 -14.66 4.85 -5.60
N ALA A 87 -15.71 5.02 -6.37
CA ALA A 87 -16.75 6.00 -6.11
C ALA A 87 -17.93 5.31 -5.44
N GLY A 88 -18.31 5.79 -4.23
CA GLY A 88 -19.43 5.24 -3.49
C GLY A 88 -19.34 3.73 -3.28
N THR A 89 -20.41 3.02 -3.62
CA THR A 89 -20.50 1.55 -3.53
C THR A 89 -20.18 0.87 -4.87
N ALA A 90 -19.77 1.64 -5.89
CA ALA A 90 -19.45 1.09 -7.20
C ALA A 90 -18.34 0.05 -7.12
N SER A 91 -18.42 -0.98 -7.97
CA SER A 91 -17.37 -1.99 -8.06
C SER A 91 -16.28 -1.60 -9.07
N ALA A 92 -16.57 -0.64 -9.94
CA ALA A 92 -15.58 -0.13 -10.88
C ALA A 92 -14.57 0.75 -10.15
N PHE A 93 -13.31 0.67 -10.57
CA PHE A 93 -12.24 1.41 -9.92
C PHE A 93 -11.21 1.92 -10.92
N LYS A 94 -10.40 2.86 -10.45
CA LYS A 94 -9.20 3.30 -11.17
C LYS A 94 -7.99 3.01 -10.30
N VAL A 95 -6.92 2.50 -10.89
CA VAL A 95 -5.66 2.33 -10.17
C VAL A 95 -4.98 3.71 -10.11
N VAL A 96 -4.77 4.21 -8.92
CA VAL A 96 -4.18 5.55 -8.70
C VAL A 96 -2.71 5.49 -8.32
N ALA A 97 -2.22 4.34 -7.85
CA ALA A 97 -0.82 4.19 -7.47
C ALA A 97 -0.35 2.75 -7.64
N LEU A 98 0.92 2.61 -7.98
CA LEU A 98 1.64 1.33 -8.01
C LEU A 98 2.89 1.46 -7.17
N MET A 99 3.20 0.40 -6.41
CA MET A 99 4.39 0.35 -5.56
C MET A 99 5.15 -0.95 -5.77
N GLN A 100 6.46 -0.87 -5.70
CA GLN A 100 7.32 -2.01 -5.46
C GLN A 100 8.11 -1.73 -4.19
N ALA A 101 8.11 -2.67 -3.26
CA ALA A 101 8.75 -2.50 -1.97
C ALA A 101 9.68 -3.67 -1.67
N THR A 102 10.80 -3.35 -1.03
CA THR A 102 11.70 -4.34 -0.45
C THR A 102 11.53 -4.28 1.06
N ILE A 103 11.12 -5.39 1.64
CA ILE A 103 10.82 -5.52 3.05
C ILE A 103 11.88 -6.40 3.70
N ALA A 104 12.49 -5.91 4.76
CA ALA A 104 13.52 -6.65 5.49
C ALA A 104 12.90 -7.44 6.64
N ASN A 105 13.32 -8.70 6.78
CA ASN A 105 13.03 -9.50 7.97
C ASN A 105 14.08 -9.17 9.02
N VAL A 106 13.67 -8.69 10.17
CA VAL A 106 14.59 -8.30 11.24
C VAL A 106 14.23 -9.05 12.51
N ARG A 107 15.26 -9.42 13.28
CA ARG A 107 15.06 -10.00 14.60
C ARG A 107 15.04 -8.87 15.61
N PRO A 108 14.03 -8.81 16.48
CA PRO A 108 13.99 -7.79 17.53
C PRO A 108 15.08 -7.99 18.57
#